data_54eba3fa1d636d09badc0086e98046ba
#
_entry.id   54eba3fa1d636d09badc0086e98046ba
#
_cell.length_a   1.000
_cell.length_b   1.000
_cell.length_c   1.000
_cell.angle_alpha   90.00
_cell.angle_beta   90.00
_cell.angle_gamma   90.00
#
_symmetry.space_group_name_H-M   'P 1'
#
loop_
_entity.id
_entity.type
_entity.pdbx_description
1 polymer ?
#
loop_
_entity_poly.entity_id
_entity_poly.type
_entity_poly.pdbx_seq_one_letter_code
_entity_poly.pdbx_strand_id
1 'polypeptide(L)'
;MMNFPDTIYLIGYMGSGKSTVGRKLADAIGYQFIDTDLYIESRFRKSIAQMFAEEGEPVFRKRERILIEEIAGMPRTIISTGGGLPCFNENMSLLNESGYTIYLQRTVPDLAFRLEACRRTRPSVKELTGSELLEHVEKQFAEREPIYLQAHLVLPVLSLVPDDNEEHLVEFITSHLKNFRSNP
;
A
#
# COMPACT_ATOMS: atom_id res chain seq x y z
N MET A 1 -15.00 -24.59 1.32
CA MET A 1 -13.91 -23.67 1.76
C MET A 1 -14.09 -22.34 1.07
N MET A 2 -13.96 -21.22 1.77
CA MET A 2 -13.95 -19.91 1.12
C MET A 2 -12.67 -19.79 0.30
N ASN A 3 -12.81 -19.48 -0.98
CA ASN A 3 -11.68 -19.43 -1.92
C ASN A 3 -11.24 -17.97 -2.07
N PHE A 4 -10.41 -17.49 -1.15
CA PHE A 4 -9.76 -16.17 -1.27
C PHE A 4 -8.55 -16.26 -2.22
N PRO A 5 -8.13 -15.16 -2.87
CA PRO A 5 -6.86 -15.13 -3.57
C PRO A 5 -5.71 -15.50 -2.61
N ASP A 6 -4.75 -16.31 -3.06
CA ASP A 6 -3.64 -16.73 -2.21
C ASP A 6 -2.80 -15.56 -1.72
N THR A 7 -2.49 -14.62 -2.60
CA THR A 7 -1.76 -13.40 -2.25
C THR A 7 -2.63 -12.18 -2.53
N ILE A 8 -2.72 -11.27 -1.58
CA ILE A 8 -3.46 -10.01 -1.71
C ILE A 8 -2.51 -8.85 -1.45
N TYR A 9 -2.42 -7.93 -2.40
CA TYR A 9 -1.62 -6.72 -2.27
C TYR A 9 -2.50 -5.51 -2.00
N LEU A 10 -2.21 -4.78 -0.93
CA LEU A 10 -2.80 -3.47 -0.69
C LEU A 10 -1.86 -2.39 -1.19
N ILE A 11 -2.31 -1.63 -2.19
CA ILE A 11 -1.56 -0.56 -2.80
C ILE A 11 -2.25 0.80 -2.62
N GLY A 12 -1.51 1.87 -2.85
CA GLY A 12 -2.00 3.23 -2.75
C GLY A 12 -1.00 4.18 -2.10
N TYR A 13 -1.34 5.45 -2.06
CA TYR A 13 -0.46 6.49 -1.56
C TYR A 13 -0.15 6.33 -0.06
N MET A 14 0.94 6.96 0.41
CA MET A 14 1.23 7.01 1.85
C MET A 14 0.07 7.68 2.60
N GLY A 15 -0.26 7.17 3.78
CA GLY A 15 -1.40 7.66 4.56
C GLY A 15 -2.77 7.07 4.17
N SER A 16 -2.87 6.24 3.13
CA SER A 16 -4.16 5.65 2.70
C SER A 16 -4.72 4.56 3.64
N GLY A 17 -3.96 4.11 4.64
CA GLY A 17 -4.42 3.13 5.64
C GLY A 17 -4.06 1.68 5.35
N LYS A 18 -3.24 1.40 4.33
CA LYS A 18 -2.88 0.03 3.89
C LYS A 18 -2.39 -0.88 5.02
N SER A 19 -1.47 -0.41 5.85
CA SER A 19 -0.89 -1.24 6.92
C SER A 19 -1.90 -1.58 8.00
N THR A 20 -2.78 -0.63 8.37
CA THR A 20 -3.84 -0.85 9.36
C THR A 20 -4.90 -1.80 8.83
N VAL A 21 -5.43 -1.50 7.64
CA VAL A 21 -6.45 -2.32 6.97
C VAL A 21 -5.90 -3.72 6.68
N GLY A 22 -4.65 -3.80 6.17
CA GLY A 22 -4.01 -5.07 5.83
C GLY A 22 -3.86 -6.01 7.02
N ARG A 23 -3.46 -5.49 8.17
CA ARG A 23 -3.33 -6.29 9.40
C ARG A 23 -4.69 -6.81 9.86
N LYS A 24 -5.69 -5.93 9.96
CA LYS A 24 -7.06 -6.30 10.34
C LYS A 24 -7.69 -7.30 9.36
N LEU A 25 -7.45 -7.12 8.06
CA LEU A 25 -7.94 -8.05 7.03
C LEU A 25 -7.26 -9.42 7.14
N ALA A 26 -5.96 -9.46 7.38
CA ALA A 26 -5.21 -10.70 7.59
C ALA A 26 -5.76 -11.49 8.77
N ASP A 27 -5.98 -10.82 9.89
CA ASP A 27 -6.60 -11.42 11.08
C ASP A 27 -8.00 -11.97 10.78
N ALA A 28 -8.82 -11.19 10.04
CA ALA A 28 -10.20 -11.56 9.72
C ALA A 28 -10.33 -12.81 8.82
N ILE A 29 -9.37 -13.04 7.92
CA ILE A 29 -9.40 -14.17 6.97
C ILE A 29 -8.37 -15.28 7.29
N GLY A 30 -7.60 -15.11 8.37
CA GLY A 30 -6.60 -16.09 8.82
C GLY A 30 -5.37 -16.17 7.90
N TYR A 31 -4.91 -15.01 7.39
CA TYR A 31 -3.74 -14.87 6.54
C TYR A 31 -2.54 -14.30 7.31
N GLN A 32 -1.33 -14.47 6.75
CA GLN A 32 -0.16 -13.76 7.21
C GLN A 32 -0.21 -12.30 6.74
N PHE A 33 0.47 -11.42 7.46
CA PHE A 33 0.59 -10.01 7.08
C PHE A 33 2.05 -9.60 6.93
N ILE A 34 2.37 -8.95 5.82
CA ILE A 34 3.67 -8.35 5.54
C ILE A 34 3.47 -6.88 5.18
N ASP A 35 4.23 -5.99 5.83
CA ASP A 35 4.40 -4.60 5.43
C ASP A 35 5.79 -4.46 4.82
N THR A 36 5.88 -4.08 3.54
CA THR A 36 7.15 -4.06 2.82
C THR A 36 8.12 -3.03 3.37
N ASP A 37 7.63 -1.89 3.86
CA ASP A 37 8.47 -0.85 4.45
C ASP A 37 9.12 -1.36 5.73
N LEU A 38 8.33 -1.95 6.63
CA LEU A 38 8.83 -2.54 7.88
C LEU A 38 9.76 -3.73 7.62
N TYR A 39 9.46 -4.53 6.61
CA TYR A 39 10.30 -5.67 6.25
C TYR A 39 11.69 -5.22 5.78
N ILE A 40 11.76 -4.21 4.91
CA ILE A 40 13.02 -3.64 4.43
C ILE A 40 13.82 -3.04 5.61
N GLU A 41 13.17 -2.25 6.47
CA GLU A 41 13.84 -1.66 7.63
C GLU A 41 14.43 -2.73 8.56
N SER A 42 13.66 -3.79 8.82
CA SER A 42 14.11 -4.91 9.65
C SER A 42 15.28 -5.65 9.01
N ARG A 43 15.21 -5.94 7.70
CA ARG A 43 16.25 -6.68 6.97
C ARG A 43 17.58 -5.94 6.92
N PHE A 44 17.54 -4.63 6.69
CA PHE A 44 18.74 -3.81 6.55
C PHE A 44 19.17 -3.14 7.86
N ARG A 45 18.37 -3.25 8.93
CA ARG A 45 18.60 -2.61 10.22
C ARG A 45 18.83 -1.10 10.12
N LYS A 46 18.13 -0.46 9.19
CA LYS A 46 18.16 0.97 8.90
C LYS A 46 16.76 1.45 8.61
N SER A 47 16.43 2.67 9.00
CA SER A 47 15.19 3.29 8.55
C SER A 47 15.25 3.60 7.05
N ILE A 48 14.09 3.68 6.40
CA ILE A 48 13.97 4.10 5.00
C ILE A 48 14.64 5.47 4.80
N ALA A 49 14.45 6.39 5.76
CA ALA A 49 15.08 7.72 5.72
C ALA A 49 16.62 7.63 5.67
N GLN A 50 17.21 6.76 6.50
CA GLN A 50 18.66 6.53 6.49
C GLN A 50 19.13 5.95 5.17
N MET A 51 18.39 4.96 4.61
CA MET A 51 18.73 4.37 3.31
C MET A 51 18.71 5.42 2.19
N PHE A 52 17.70 6.30 2.17
CA PHE A 52 17.64 7.39 1.20
C PHE A 52 18.78 8.39 1.36
N ALA A 53 19.11 8.76 2.60
CA ALA A 53 20.18 9.72 2.88
C ALA A 53 21.59 9.18 2.56
N GLU A 54 21.84 7.90 2.86
CA GLU A 54 23.15 7.28 2.71
C GLU A 54 23.43 6.73 1.30
N GLU A 55 22.39 6.19 0.66
CA GLU A 55 22.56 5.38 -0.56
C GLU A 55 21.70 5.90 -1.75
N GLY A 56 20.75 6.78 -1.47
CA GLY A 56 19.87 7.39 -2.47
C GLY A 56 18.69 6.52 -2.91
N GLU A 57 17.73 7.16 -3.58
CA GLU A 57 16.50 6.52 -4.03
C GLU A 57 16.75 5.33 -5.00
N PRO A 58 17.66 5.42 -6.00
CA PRO A 58 17.86 4.32 -6.94
C PRO A 58 18.27 2.99 -6.27
N VAL A 59 19.07 3.05 -5.20
CA VAL A 59 19.47 1.86 -4.46
C VAL A 59 18.30 1.30 -3.66
N PHE A 60 17.52 2.18 -3.01
CA PHE A 60 16.32 1.78 -2.30
C PHE A 60 15.30 1.09 -3.22
N ARG A 61 15.05 1.64 -4.42
CA ARG A 61 14.12 1.04 -5.40
C ARG A 61 14.59 -0.34 -5.89
N LYS A 62 15.89 -0.56 -6.01
CA LYS A 62 16.43 -1.91 -6.29
C LYS A 62 16.15 -2.89 -5.14
N ARG A 63 16.26 -2.45 -3.90
CA ARG A 63 15.93 -3.27 -2.72
C ARG A 63 14.44 -3.61 -2.67
N GLU A 64 13.57 -2.64 -2.94
CA GLU A 64 12.13 -2.90 -3.06
C GLU A 64 11.84 -3.96 -4.13
N ARG A 65 12.49 -3.88 -5.30
CA ARG A 65 12.32 -4.87 -6.37
C ARG A 65 12.75 -6.26 -5.94
N ILE A 66 13.92 -6.40 -5.36
CA ILE A 66 14.44 -7.69 -4.87
C ILE A 66 13.49 -8.26 -3.81
N LEU A 67 13.05 -7.44 -2.87
CA LEU A 67 12.11 -7.87 -1.84
C LEU A 67 10.81 -8.39 -2.44
N ILE A 68 10.19 -7.61 -3.35
CA ILE A 68 8.89 -8.00 -3.88
C ILE A 68 8.99 -9.27 -4.73
N GLU A 69 10.10 -9.50 -5.43
CA GLU A 69 10.36 -10.76 -6.15
C GLU A 69 10.48 -11.96 -5.18
N GLU A 70 11.05 -11.77 -4.00
CA GLU A 70 11.16 -12.83 -3.00
C GLU A 70 9.82 -13.20 -2.36
N ILE A 71 8.92 -12.22 -2.15
CA ILE A 71 7.66 -12.44 -1.44
C ILE A 71 6.44 -12.50 -2.37
N ALA A 72 6.63 -12.28 -3.67
CA ALA A 72 5.55 -12.34 -4.64
C ALA A 72 4.92 -13.75 -4.69
N GLY A 73 3.59 -13.80 -4.69
CA GLY A 73 2.87 -15.06 -4.75
C GLY A 73 2.92 -15.90 -3.47
N MET A 74 3.37 -15.35 -2.34
CA MET A 74 3.35 -16.08 -1.06
C MET A 74 1.92 -16.47 -0.68
N PRO A 75 1.64 -17.78 -0.47
CA PRO A 75 0.29 -18.24 -0.23
C PRO A 75 -0.25 -17.73 1.11
N ARG A 76 -1.55 -17.47 1.14
CA ARG A 76 -2.29 -17.00 2.33
C ARG A 76 -1.63 -15.78 2.99
N THR A 77 -1.24 -14.79 2.16
CA THR A 77 -0.51 -13.61 2.63
C THR A 77 -1.14 -12.32 2.11
N ILE A 78 -1.30 -11.35 3.02
CA ILE A 78 -1.63 -9.96 2.67
C ILE A 78 -0.37 -9.13 2.75
N ILE A 79 -0.05 -8.44 1.68
CA ILE A 79 1.14 -7.61 1.54
C ILE A 79 0.71 -6.14 1.40
N SER A 80 1.03 -5.32 2.39
CA SER A 80 0.91 -3.85 2.32
C SER A 80 2.18 -3.28 1.71
N THR A 81 2.06 -2.66 0.55
CA THR A 81 3.22 -2.09 -0.14
C THR A 81 3.58 -0.69 0.37
N GLY A 82 4.86 -0.33 0.32
CA GLY A 82 5.26 1.06 0.36
C GLY A 82 4.57 1.85 -0.75
N GLY A 83 4.25 3.13 -0.51
CA GLY A 83 3.48 3.95 -1.46
C GLY A 83 4.15 4.09 -2.83
N GLY A 84 5.47 4.10 -2.89
CA GLY A 84 6.21 4.17 -4.17
C GLY A 84 6.42 2.82 -4.85
N LEU A 85 6.37 1.71 -4.11
CA LEU A 85 6.78 0.40 -4.62
C LEU A 85 6.09 0.01 -5.94
N PRO A 86 4.77 0.15 -6.13
CA PRO A 86 4.12 -0.21 -7.39
C PRO A 86 4.58 0.63 -8.59
N CYS A 87 5.09 1.85 -8.35
CA CYS A 87 5.36 2.85 -9.37
C CYS A 87 6.74 2.74 -10.02
N PHE A 88 7.60 1.83 -9.54
CA PHE A 88 8.97 1.67 -10.04
C PHE A 88 9.23 0.24 -10.52
N ASN A 89 10.20 0.09 -11.44
CA ASN A 89 10.74 -1.21 -11.87
C ASN A 89 9.67 -2.21 -12.35
N GLU A 90 8.58 -1.73 -12.97
CA GLU A 90 7.46 -2.57 -13.43
C GLU A 90 6.84 -3.44 -12.32
N ASN A 91 6.96 -3.00 -11.06
CA ASN A 91 6.45 -3.76 -9.93
C ASN A 91 4.93 -3.97 -10.03
N MET A 92 4.17 -3.01 -10.59
CA MET A 92 2.72 -3.16 -10.71
C MET A 92 2.32 -4.37 -11.54
N SER A 93 3.04 -4.66 -12.64
CA SER A 93 2.83 -5.88 -13.44
C SER A 93 3.09 -7.13 -12.61
N LEU A 94 4.23 -7.17 -11.90
CA LEU A 94 4.58 -8.29 -11.03
C LEU A 94 3.50 -8.54 -9.96
N LEU A 95 2.99 -7.47 -9.32
CA LEU A 95 1.94 -7.57 -8.30
C LEU A 95 0.65 -8.15 -8.91
N ASN A 96 0.26 -7.67 -10.09
CA ASN A 96 -0.94 -8.15 -10.78
C ASN A 96 -0.82 -9.60 -11.26
N GLU A 97 0.36 -10.02 -11.70
CA GLU A 97 0.62 -11.38 -12.15
C GLU A 97 0.70 -12.39 -11.00
N SER A 98 1.19 -11.95 -9.84
CA SER A 98 1.47 -12.83 -8.70
C SER A 98 0.38 -12.86 -7.63
N GLY A 99 -0.67 -12.02 -7.73
CA GLY A 99 -1.75 -12.00 -6.75
C GLY A 99 -2.85 -11.00 -7.06
N TYR A 100 -3.72 -10.77 -6.11
CA TYR A 100 -4.87 -9.86 -6.25
C TYR A 100 -4.55 -8.50 -5.65
N THR A 101 -4.52 -7.47 -6.48
CA THR A 101 -4.20 -6.10 -6.07
C THR A 101 -5.46 -5.30 -5.72
N ILE A 102 -5.43 -4.63 -4.60
CA ILE A 102 -6.50 -3.75 -4.10
C ILE A 102 -5.91 -2.36 -3.88
N TYR A 103 -6.40 -1.38 -4.62
CA TYR A 103 -6.03 0.02 -4.45
C TYR A 103 -6.97 0.70 -3.46
N LEU A 104 -6.44 1.14 -2.32
CA LEU A 104 -7.17 1.98 -1.36
C LEU A 104 -7.09 3.44 -1.83
N GLN A 105 -8.07 3.84 -2.64
CA GLN A 105 -8.13 5.17 -3.23
C GLN A 105 -8.66 6.20 -2.22
N ARG A 106 -7.94 7.30 -2.08
CA ARG A 106 -8.32 8.46 -1.28
C ARG A 106 -8.10 9.73 -2.07
N THR A 107 -8.81 10.79 -1.73
CA THR A 107 -8.63 12.10 -2.35
C THR A 107 -7.35 12.78 -1.85
N VAL A 108 -6.77 13.66 -2.67
CA VAL A 108 -5.58 14.44 -2.30
C VAL A 108 -5.78 15.23 -1.00
N PRO A 109 -6.92 15.94 -0.78
CA PRO A 109 -7.15 16.64 0.49
C PRO A 109 -7.18 15.71 1.70
N ASP A 110 -7.80 14.52 1.58
CA ASP A 110 -7.83 13.54 2.67
C ASP A 110 -6.43 13.00 2.98
N LEU A 111 -5.65 12.68 1.95
CA LEU A 111 -4.27 12.24 2.11
C LEU A 111 -3.40 13.30 2.79
N ALA A 112 -3.51 14.56 2.36
CA ALA A 112 -2.77 15.66 2.97
C ALA A 112 -3.15 15.86 4.45
N PHE A 113 -4.44 15.82 4.77
CA PHE A 113 -4.94 15.91 6.15
C PHE A 113 -4.39 14.77 7.04
N ARG A 114 -4.44 13.54 6.55
CA ARG A 114 -3.92 12.36 7.27
C ARG A 114 -2.40 12.42 7.45
N LEU A 115 -1.69 12.89 6.45
CA LEU A 115 -0.23 13.06 6.52
C LEU A 115 0.18 14.18 7.47
N GLU A 116 -0.57 15.28 7.54
CA GLU A 116 -0.32 16.34 8.53
C GLU A 116 -0.34 15.79 9.96
N ALA A 117 -1.29 14.91 10.27
CA ALA A 117 -1.41 14.28 11.59
C ALA A 117 -0.23 13.35 11.94
N CYS A 118 0.37 12.68 10.95
CA CYS A 118 1.44 11.69 11.17
C CYS A 118 2.80 12.07 10.54
N ARG A 119 2.99 13.31 10.07
CA ARG A 119 4.20 13.76 9.35
C ARG A 119 5.51 13.53 10.11
N ARG A 120 5.50 13.63 11.45
CA ARG A 120 6.70 13.43 12.28
C ARG A 120 7.33 12.05 12.12
N THR A 121 6.52 11.06 11.74
CA THR A 121 6.96 9.68 11.48
C THR A 121 7.24 9.41 10.00
N ARG A 122 7.09 10.41 9.12
CA ARG A 122 7.19 10.28 7.67
C ARG A 122 8.30 11.18 7.13
N PRO A 123 9.53 10.66 6.91
CA PRO A 123 10.70 11.47 6.52
C PRO A 123 10.48 12.33 5.28
N SER A 124 9.79 11.81 4.27
CA SER A 124 9.57 12.49 2.98
C SER A 124 8.68 13.74 3.06
N VAL A 125 7.90 13.89 4.13
CA VAL A 125 6.99 15.03 4.31
C VAL A 125 7.16 15.72 5.66
N LYS A 126 8.19 15.35 6.42
CA LYS A 126 8.42 15.81 7.80
C LYS A 126 8.45 17.34 7.94
N GLU A 127 9.08 18.00 7.01
CA GLU A 127 9.29 19.47 7.03
C GLU A 127 8.18 20.24 6.30
N LEU A 128 7.28 19.55 5.59
CA LEU A 128 6.21 20.16 4.81
C LEU A 128 4.96 20.38 5.68
N THR A 129 4.29 21.52 5.51
CA THR A 129 3.07 21.87 6.26
C THR A 129 2.06 22.59 5.39
N GLY A 130 0.78 22.48 5.74
CA GLY A 130 -0.28 23.28 5.10
C GLY A 130 -0.29 23.16 3.58
N SER A 131 -0.21 24.28 2.88
CA SER A 131 -0.25 24.35 1.41
C SER A 131 0.94 23.64 0.75
N GLU A 132 2.14 23.73 1.34
CA GLU A 132 3.32 23.06 0.79
C GLU A 132 3.16 21.54 0.79
N LEU A 133 2.60 21.00 1.87
CA LEU A 133 2.28 19.56 1.95
C LEU A 133 1.22 19.17 0.92
N LEU A 134 0.17 19.97 0.79
CA LEU A 134 -0.90 19.70 -0.18
C LEU A 134 -0.36 19.68 -1.62
N GLU A 135 0.40 20.70 -2.01
CA GLU A 135 1.01 20.78 -3.35
C GLU A 135 1.97 19.61 -3.62
N HIS A 136 2.75 19.23 -2.61
CA HIS A 136 3.66 18.06 -2.73
C HIS A 136 2.88 16.77 -2.93
N VAL A 137 1.82 16.55 -2.15
CA VAL A 137 0.96 15.37 -2.27
C VAL A 137 0.28 15.36 -3.64
N GLU A 138 -0.29 16.50 -4.06
CA GLU A 138 -0.97 16.63 -5.36
C GLU A 138 -0.06 16.27 -6.54
N LYS A 139 1.13 16.85 -6.57
CA LYS A 139 2.12 16.57 -7.63
C LYS A 139 2.51 15.09 -7.67
N GLN A 140 2.90 14.53 -6.54
CA GLN A 140 3.33 13.14 -6.47
C GLN A 140 2.19 12.14 -6.72
N PHE A 141 0.98 12.49 -6.28
CA PHE A 141 -0.21 11.69 -6.49
C PHE A 141 -0.58 11.63 -7.98
N ALA A 142 -0.54 12.77 -8.68
CA ALA A 142 -0.81 12.83 -10.11
C ALA A 142 0.12 11.92 -10.95
N GLU A 143 1.38 11.77 -10.53
CA GLU A 143 2.35 10.87 -11.17
C GLU A 143 2.06 9.39 -10.88
N ARG A 144 1.53 9.07 -9.69
CA ARG A 144 1.39 7.68 -9.18
C ARG A 144 0.02 7.08 -9.38
N GLU A 145 -1.04 7.87 -9.33
CA GLU A 145 -2.41 7.37 -9.42
C GLU A 145 -2.69 6.56 -10.69
N PRO A 146 -2.19 6.95 -11.90
CA PRO A 146 -2.36 6.13 -13.10
C PRO A 146 -1.80 4.71 -12.97
N ILE A 147 -0.78 4.52 -12.14
CA ILE A 147 -0.22 3.19 -11.84
C ILE A 147 -1.13 2.44 -10.87
N TYR A 148 -1.58 3.08 -9.78
CA TYR A 148 -2.49 2.44 -8.82
C TYR A 148 -3.83 2.03 -9.44
N LEU A 149 -4.32 2.78 -10.43
CA LEU A 149 -5.56 2.47 -11.16
C LEU A 149 -5.48 1.18 -12.00
N GLN A 150 -4.29 0.61 -12.17
CA GLN A 150 -4.11 -0.71 -12.81
C GLN A 150 -4.42 -1.87 -11.86
N ALA A 151 -4.81 -1.62 -10.61
CA ALA A 151 -5.20 -2.64 -9.66
C ALA A 151 -6.43 -3.44 -10.10
N HIS A 152 -6.50 -4.71 -9.70
CA HIS A 152 -7.68 -5.54 -9.95
C HIS A 152 -8.95 -4.98 -9.29
N LEU A 153 -8.81 -4.32 -8.15
CA LEU A 153 -9.90 -3.68 -7.44
C LEU A 153 -9.49 -2.27 -6.99
N VAL A 154 -10.27 -1.27 -7.40
CA VAL A 154 -10.12 0.11 -6.94
C VAL A 154 -11.22 0.40 -5.93
N LEU A 155 -10.85 0.76 -4.70
CA LEU A 155 -11.77 1.06 -3.61
C LEU A 155 -11.71 2.55 -3.26
N PRO A 156 -12.71 3.36 -3.66
CA PRO A 156 -12.84 4.74 -3.21
C PRO A 156 -13.29 4.77 -1.75
N VAL A 157 -12.34 4.74 -0.81
CA VAL A 157 -12.55 4.44 0.61
C VAL A 157 -13.63 5.32 1.24
N LEU A 158 -13.55 6.65 1.10
CA LEU A 158 -14.52 7.56 1.71
C LEU A 158 -15.92 7.50 1.09
N SER A 159 -16.04 7.04 -0.17
CA SER A 159 -17.35 6.82 -0.80
C SER A 159 -18.01 5.54 -0.32
N LEU A 160 -17.22 4.52 0.00
CA LEU A 160 -17.69 3.21 0.49
C LEU A 160 -17.92 3.22 2.00
N VAL A 161 -17.06 3.91 2.73
CA VAL A 161 -17.04 3.97 4.19
C VAL A 161 -16.90 5.45 4.60
N PRO A 162 -17.99 6.24 4.58
CA PRO A 162 -17.94 7.69 4.84
C PRO A 162 -17.46 8.06 6.25
N ASP A 163 -17.63 7.18 7.22
CA ASP A 163 -17.16 7.34 8.60
C ASP A 163 -15.67 7.01 8.77
N ASP A 164 -14.99 6.64 7.66
CA ASP A 164 -13.57 6.21 7.64
C ASP A 164 -13.24 5.10 8.65
N ASN A 165 -14.24 4.28 8.98
CA ASN A 165 -14.09 3.17 9.91
C ASN A 165 -13.38 1.99 9.21
N GLU A 166 -12.20 1.66 9.68
CA GLU A 166 -11.38 0.60 9.09
C GLU A 166 -12.02 -0.79 9.22
N GLU A 167 -12.84 -1.03 10.23
CA GLU A 167 -13.55 -2.32 10.42
C GLU A 167 -14.62 -2.50 9.37
N HIS A 168 -15.40 -1.46 9.07
CA HIS A 168 -16.36 -1.49 7.97
C HIS A 168 -15.68 -1.70 6.62
N LEU A 169 -14.51 -1.09 6.41
CA LEU A 169 -13.73 -1.31 5.19
C LEU A 169 -13.23 -2.76 5.09
N VAL A 170 -12.75 -3.34 6.18
CA VAL A 170 -12.33 -4.74 6.24
C VAL A 170 -13.50 -5.69 5.97
N GLU A 171 -14.68 -5.42 6.54
CA GLU A 171 -15.90 -6.19 6.26
C GLU A 171 -16.29 -6.11 4.79
N PHE A 172 -16.24 -4.93 4.19
CA PHE A 172 -16.51 -4.74 2.77
C PHE A 172 -15.55 -5.55 1.90
N ILE A 173 -14.23 -5.41 2.14
CA ILE A 173 -13.21 -6.15 1.41
C ILE A 173 -13.39 -7.67 1.57
N THR A 174 -13.61 -8.13 2.80
CA THR A 174 -13.82 -9.55 3.09
C THR A 174 -15.04 -10.09 2.34
N SER A 175 -16.13 -9.35 2.31
CA SER A 175 -17.36 -9.72 1.59
C SER A 175 -17.14 -9.76 0.08
N HIS A 176 -16.39 -8.81 -0.47
CA HIS A 176 -16.01 -8.79 -1.88
C HIS A 176 -15.16 -10.01 -2.24
N LEU A 177 -14.14 -10.30 -1.44
CA LEU A 177 -13.21 -11.42 -1.66
C LEU A 177 -13.88 -12.80 -1.53
N LYS A 178 -14.93 -12.93 -0.71
CA LYS A 178 -15.71 -14.19 -0.62
C LYS A 178 -16.37 -14.58 -1.95
N ASN A 179 -16.69 -13.59 -2.77
CA ASN A 179 -17.29 -13.78 -4.08
C ASN A 179 -16.24 -13.92 -5.20
N PHE A 180 -14.94 -13.85 -4.83
CA PHE A 180 -13.85 -14.02 -5.78
C PHE A 180 -13.87 -15.44 -6.33
N ARG A 181 -14.12 -15.56 -7.63
CA ARG A 181 -13.93 -16.81 -8.37
C ARG A 181 -12.57 -16.71 -9.04
N SER A 182 -11.63 -17.55 -8.61
CA SER A 182 -10.42 -17.77 -9.41
C SER A 182 -10.90 -18.15 -10.82
N ASN A 183 -10.71 -17.26 -11.77
CA ASN A 183 -10.81 -17.65 -13.16
C ASN A 183 -9.67 -18.63 -13.43
N PRO A 184 -9.99 -19.81 -13.99
CA PRO A 184 -8.98 -20.81 -14.31
C PRO A 184 -8.00 -20.31 -15.37
#